data_b504416c189427e821e638c5d361e854
#
_entry.id   b504416c189427e821e638c5d361e854
#
_cell.length_a   1.000
_cell.length_b   1.000
_cell.length_c   1.000
_cell.angle_alpha   90.00
_cell.angle_beta   90.00
_cell.angle_gamma   90.00
#
_symmetry.space_group_name_H-M   'P 1'
#
loop_
_entity.id
_entity.type
_entity.pdbx_description
1 polymer ?
#
loop_
_entity_poly.entity_id
_entity_poly.type
_entity_poly.pdbx_seq_one_letter_code
_entity_poly.pdbx_strand_id
1 'polypeptide(L)'
;VEKIVDARGLACPQPVIQTKKALETLEPDGELVTIVDNEVARDNVLKLARSLECETSVREQGSEYYIHIRKESIPATQLSVNPGQVLLVTSANLGRGSEELGSILMRSFFYSLGETEVLPRRVLFINSGVQLCCQGSPVLDSLLTLEQKGVEILACGTCLDYYHLKEKLCAGSVTNMYTIIEHLMAAEKVITL
;
A
#
# COMPACT_ATOMS: atom_id res chain seq x y z
N VAL A 1 -25.73 1.43 15.23
CA VAL A 1 -24.89 1.44 16.46
C VAL A 1 -23.48 1.80 16.05
N GLU A 2 -22.97 2.91 16.60
CA GLU A 2 -21.60 3.35 16.38
C GLU A 2 -20.63 2.39 17.10
N LYS A 3 -19.65 1.86 16.40
CA LYS A 3 -18.60 1.00 16.96
C LYS A 3 -17.32 1.82 17.15
N ILE A 4 -16.67 1.68 18.31
CA ILE A 4 -15.45 2.43 18.62
C ILE A 4 -14.26 1.47 18.73
N VAL A 5 -13.14 1.81 18.09
CA VAL A 5 -11.84 1.16 18.24
C VAL A 5 -10.86 2.17 18.80
N ASP A 6 -10.45 1.97 20.06
CA ASP A 6 -9.38 2.75 20.68
C ASP A 6 -8.03 2.10 20.35
N ALA A 7 -7.27 2.74 19.49
CA ALA A 7 -5.97 2.27 19.01
C ALA A 7 -4.82 3.22 19.41
N ARG A 8 -5.05 4.07 20.41
CA ARG A 8 -4.01 4.96 20.95
C ARG A 8 -2.89 4.17 21.61
N GLY A 9 -1.66 4.63 21.46
CA GLY A 9 -0.45 3.98 21.99
C GLY A 9 -0.08 2.67 21.29
N LEU A 10 -0.80 2.27 20.24
CA LEU A 10 -0.50 1.04 19.53
C LEU A 10 0.53 1.27 18.40
N ALA A 11 1.51 0.38 18.32
CA ALA A 11 2.48 0.40 17.22
C ALA A 11 1.88 -0.17 15.92
N CYS A 12 2.33 0.35 14.76
CA CYS A 12 2.02 -0.24 13.45
C CYS A 12 2.47 -1.72 13.42
N PRO A 13 1.62 -2.65 12.91
CA PRO A 13 0.37 -2.43 12.17
C PRO A 13 -0.92 -2.54 13.00
N GLN A 14 -0.86 -2.56 14.31
CA GLN A 14 -2.00 -2.87 15.20
C GLN A 14 -3.24 -1.98 14.99
N PRO A 15 -3.13 -0.63 14.85
CA PRO A 15 -4.30 0.21 14.59
C PRO A 15 -5.06 -0.22 13.33
N VAL A 16 -4.33 -0.55 12.26
CA VAL A 16 -4.90 -1.01 10.98
C VAL A 16 -5.62 -2.36 11.14
N ILE A 17 -5.00 -3.32 11.83
CA ILE A 17 -5.56 -4.66 12.06
C ILE A 17 -6.84 -4.58 12.88
N GLN A 18 -6.85 -3.78 13.96
CA GLN A 18 -8.03 -3.64 14.82
C GLN A 18 -9.17 -2.96 14.08
N THR A 19 -8.87 -1.90 13.30
CA THR A 19 -9.87 -1.22 12.46
C THR A 19 -10.46 -2.18 11.43
N LYS A 20 -9.63 -2.98 10.76
CA LYS A 20 -10.11 -3.95 9.78
C LYS A 20 -11.05 -4.99 10.40
N LYS A 21 -10.64 -5.62 11.51
CA LYS A 21 -11.50 -6.59 12.24
C LYS A 21 -12.83 -5.98 12.67
N ALA A 22 -12.81 -4.71 13.07
CA ALA A 22 -14.04 -4.01 13.43
C ALA A 22 -14.94 -3.78 12.22
N LEU A 23 -14.38 -3.43 11.04
CA LEU A 23 -15.11 -3.25 9.80
C LEU A 23 -15.68 -4.56 9.24
N GLU A 24 -14.99 -5.69 9.40
CA GLU A 24 -15.46 -7.02 8.97
C GLU A 24 -16.74 -7.45 9.72
N THR A 25 -16.90 -7.01 10.95
CA THR A 25 -18.05 -7.32 11.82
C THR A 25 -19.09 -6.21 11.86
N LEU A 26 -18.92 -5.15 11.07
CA LEU A 26 -19.85 -4.04 11.01
C LEU A 26 -21.00 -4.38 10.04
N GLU A 27 -22.21 -4.12 10.49
CA GLU A 27 -23.41 -4.25 9.65
C GLU A 27 -23.35 -3.27 8.46
N PRO A 28 -24.06 -3.56 7.35
CA PRO A 28 -24.22 -2.63 6.25
C PRO A 28 -24.72 -1.26 6.75
N ASP A 29 -24.19 -0.17 6.22
CA ASP A 29 -24.47 1.20 6.67
C ASP A 29 -24.07 1.52 8.13
N GLY A 30 -23.28 0.66 8.76
CA GLY A 30 -22.73 0.89 10.08
C GLY A 30 -21.61 1.94 10.08
N GLU A 31 -21.43 2.59 11.23
CA GLU A 31 -20.36 3.58 11.45
C GLU A 31 -19.35 3.05 12.46
N LEU A 32 -18.08 3.19 12.13
CA LEU A 32 -16.93 2.86 12.96
C LEU A 32 -16.14 4.12 13.25
N VAL A 33 -15.76 4.34 14.51
CA VAL A 33 -14.79 5.38 14.88
C VAL A 33 -13.51 4.73 15.38
N THR A 34 -12.41 4.99 14.69
CA THR A 34 -11.08 4.58 15.16
C THR A 34 -10.34 5.79 15.74
N ILE A 35 -9.83 5.64 16.97
CA ILE A 35 -9.10 6.69 17.67
C ILE A 35 -7.62 6.33 17.67
N VAL A 36 -6.77 7.27 17.19
CA VAL A 36 -5.31 7.12 17.19
C VAL A 36 -4.65 8.41 17.70
N ASP A 37 -3.40 8.35 18.14
CA ASP A 37 -2.66 9.44 18.79
C ASP A 37 -1.44 9.93 17.98
N ASN A 38 -1.34 9.51 16.73
CA ASN A 38 -0.25 9.97 15.85
C ASN A 38 -0.66 9.96 14.37
N GLU A 39 -0.01 10.80 13.58
CA GLU A 39 -0.31 10.99 12.16
C GLU A 39 -0.08 9.74 11.32
N VAL A 40 0.97 8.96 11.62
CA VAL A 40 1.29 7.74 10.86
C VAL A 40 0.17 6.71 11.00
N ALA A 41 -0.34 6.52 12.21
CA ALA A 41 -1.46 5.62 12.46
C ALA A 41 -2.74 6.12 11.77
N ARG A 42 -3.04 7.45 11.87
CA ARG A 42 -4.15 8.09 11.17
C ARG A 42 -4.10 7.80 9.67
N ASP A 43 -2.96 8.09 9.03
CA ASP A 43 -2.81 7.94 7.59
C ASP A 43 -2.92 6.47 7.14
N ASN A 44 -2.40 5.55 7.94
CA ASN A 44 -2.50 4.12 7.65
C ASN A 44 -3.94 3.59 7.78
N VAL A 45 -4.69 4.06 8.78
CA VAL A 45 -6.13 3.71 8.93
C VAL A 45 -6.95 4.31 7.78
N LEU A 46 -6.69 5.56 7.39
CA LEU A 46 -7.36 6.19 6.23
C LEU A 46 -7.07 5.45 4.92
N LYS A 47 -5.84 4.98 4.71
CA LYS A 47 -5.50 4.18 3.53
C LYS A 47 -6.25 2.85 3.51
N LEU A 48 -6.32 2.16 4.65
CA LEU A 48 -7.14 0.95 4.78
C LEU A 48 -8.60 1.23 4.41
N ALA A 49 -9.22 2.24 5.02
CA ALA A 49 -10.63 2.55 4.79
C ALA A 49 -10.92 2.89 3.31
N ARG A 50 -10.02 3.65 2.66
CA ARG A 50 -10.13 3.95 1.22
C ARG A 50 -9.97 2.70 0.34
N SER A 51 -9.06 1.78 0.69
CA SER A 51 -8.90 0.52 -0.06
C SER A 51 -10.11 -0.41 0.05
N LEU A 52 -10.93 -0.20 1.07
CA LEU A 52 -12.21 -0.89 1.29
C LEU A 52 -13.42 -0.07 0.79
N GLU A 53 -13.18 1.00 0.03
CA GLU A 53 -14.21 1.87 -0.54
C GLU A 53 -15.17 2.45 0.51
N CYS A 54 -14.66 2.71 1.72
CA CYS A 54 -15.44 3.32 2.80
C CYS A 54 -15.35 4.85 2.74
N GLU A 55 -16.46 5.53 3.04
CA GLU A 55 -16.42 6.96 3.32
C GLU A 55 -15.67 7.23 4.63
N THR A 56 -14.84 8.28 4.63
CA THR A 56 -14.05 8.64 5.80
C THR A 56 -14.12 10.12 6.12
N SER A 57 -14.20 10.46 7.40
CA SER A 57 -13.95 11.81 7.90
C SER A 57 -13.05 11.76 9.14
N VAL A 58 -12.27 12.81 9.36
CA VAL A 58 -11.34 12.89 10.49
C VAL A 58 -11.66 14.12 11.31
N ARG A 59 -11.73 13.93 12.63
CA ARG A 59 -11.78 15.03 13.61
C ARG A 59 -10.54 14.97 14.47
N GLU A 60 -9.87 16.09 14.60
CA GLU A 60 -8.68 16.25 15.44
C GLU A 60 -9.07 16.88 16.78
N GLN A 61 -8.64 16.28 17.89
CA GLN A 61 -8.85 16.80 19.23
C GLN A 61 -7.53 16.74 20.00
N GLY A 62 -6.82 17.86 20.06
CA GLY A 62 -5.48 17.90 20.66
C GLY A 62 -4.48 17.09 19.85
N SER A 63 -3.93 16.05 20.45
CA SER A 63 -3.01 15.11 19.79
C SER A 63 -3.68 13.83 19.27
N GLU A 64 -5.00 13.76 19.35
CA GLU A 64 -5.77 12.57 18.97
C GLU A 64 -6.56 12.79 17.69
N TYR A 65 -6.67 11.74 16.89
CA TYR A 65 -7.41 11.70 15.64
C TYR A 65 -8.57 10.71 15.75
N TYR A 66 -9.78 11.20 15.57
CA TYR A 66 -11.02 10.43 15.53
C TYR A 66 -11.38 10.21 14.06
N ILE A 67 -11.19 8.99 13.59
CA ILE A 67 -11.40 8.61 12.19
C ILE A 67 -12.76 7.92 12.11
N HIS A 68 -13.73 8.64 11.57
CA HIS A 68 -15.06 8.11 11.29
C HIS A 68 -15.02 7.38 9.95
N ILE A 69 -15.47 6.14 9.93
CA ILE A 69 -15.46 5.26 8.76
C ILE A 69 -16.86 4.71 8.57
N ARG A 70 -17.47 4.97 7.43
CA ARG A 70 -18.79 4.46 7.06
C ARG A 70 -18.65 3.51 5.89
N LYS A 71 -19.17 2.30 6.07
CA LYS A 71 -19.21 1.29 5.00
C LYS A 71 -20.50 1.52 4.20
N GLU A 72 -20.35 1.98 2.95
CA GLU A 72 -21.49 2.01 2.04
C GLU A 72 -21.86 0.59 1.60
N SER A 73 -23.16 0.31 1.51
CA SER A 73 -23.65 -0.90 0.87
C SER A 73 -23.48 -0.76 -0.65
N ILE A 74 -22.30 -1.08 -1.16
CA ILE A 74 -22.12 -1.22 -2.59
C ILE A 74 -22.78 -2.54 -2.98
N PRO A 75 -23.77 -2.57 -3.89
CA PRO A 75 -24.21 -3.82 -4.47
C PRO A 75 -22.96 -4.48 -5.05
N ALA A 76 -22.71 -5.73 -4.68
CA ALA A 76 -21.55 -6.50 -5.12
C ALA A 76 -21.58 -6.58 -6.65
N THR A 77 -21.08 -5.55 -7.30
CA THR A 77 -20.65 -5.65 -8.69
C THR A 77 -19.46 -6.57 -8.63
N GLN A 78 -19.68 -7.82 -9.03
CA GLN A 78 -18.62 -8.79 -9.24
C GLN A 78 -17.63 -8.21 -10.27
N LEU A 79 -16.71 -7.36 -9.80
CA LEU A 79 -15.43 -7.29 -10.44
C LEU A 79 -14.82 -8.67 -10.18
N SER A 80 -14.82 -9.50 -11.20
CA SER A 80 -14.01 -10.70 -11.24
C SER A 80 -12.56 -10.23 -11.25
N VAL A 81 -12.08 -9.88 -10.09
CA VAL A 81 -10.68 -9.59 -9.85
C VAL A 81 -10.02 -10.95 -9.91
N ASN A 82 -9.51 -11.30 -11.07
CA ASN A 82 -8.54 -12.37 -11.16
C ASN A 82 -7.48 -12.04 -10.12
N PRO A 83 -7.21 -12.89 -9.11
CA PRO A 83 -6.11 -12.71 -8.18
C PRO A 83 -4.85 -12.73 -9.03
N GLY A 84 -4.40 -11.56 -9.48
CA GLY A 84 -3.36 -11.45 -10.47
C GLY A 84 -1.98 -11.69 -9.87
N GLN A 85 -0.98 -11.66 -10.69
CA GLN A 85 0.41 -11.73 -10.29
C GLN A 85 0.78 -10.50 -9.47
N VAL A 86 1.52 -10.72 -8.39
CA VAL A 86 2.11 -9.67 -7.56
C VAL A 86 3.62 -9.74 -7.71
N LEU A 87 4.24 -8.59 -7.97
CA LEU A 87 5.68 -8.43 -7.98
C LEU A 87 6.13 -7.81 -6.65
N LEU A 88 7.00 -8.50 -5.92
CA LEU A 88 7.62 -8.02 -4.70
C LEU A 88 9.06 -7.59 -4.98
N VAL A 89 9.36 -6.31 -4.82
CA VAL A 89 10.67 -5.72 -5.05
C VAL A 89 11.31 -5.38 -3.72
N THR A 90 12.35 -6.13 -3.36
CA THR A 90 13.00 -6.04 -2.05
C THR A 90 14.30 -5.25 -2.07
N SER A 91 14.81 -4.94 -3.26
CA SER A 91 16.10 -4.25 -3.45
C SER A 91 16.00 -3.22 -4.57
N ALA A 92 16.86 -2.20 -4.51
CA ALA A 92 17.07 -1.25 -5.61
C ALA A 92 17.81 -1.88 -6.81
N ASN A 93 18.49 -3.01 -6.59
CA ASN A 93 19.27 -3.72 -7.59
C ASN A 93 18.69 -5.12 -7.85
N LEU A 94 18.71 -5.58 -9.08
CA LEU A 94 18.24 -6.91 -9.45
C LEU A 94 19.39 -7.93 -9.31
N GLY A 95 19.14 -8.96 -8.49
CA GLY A 95 20.10 -10.03 -8.23
C GLY A 95 21.12 -9.72 -7.13
N ARG A 96 21.97 -10.70 -6.85
CA ARG A 96 23.02 -10.62 -5.82
C ARG A 96 24.38 -10.71 -6.50
N GLY A 97 25.10 -9.61 -6.60
CA GLY A 97 26.38 -9.53 -7.27
C GLY A 97 26.86 -8.10 -7.37
N SER A 98 27.31 -7.69 -8.56
CA SER A 98 27.70 -6.30 -8.81
C SER A 98 26.47 -5.37 -8.71
N GLU A 99 26.57 -4.33 -7.89
CA GLU A 99 25.52 -3.31 -7.78
C GLU A 99 25.29 -2.56 -9.09
N GLU A 100 26.38 -2.28 -9.83
CA GLU A 100 26.29 -1.64 -11.13
C GLU A 100 25.49 -2.49 -12.13
N LEU A 101 25.82 -3.77 -12.24
CA LEU A 101 25.07 -4.70 -13.08
C LEU A 101 23.62 -4.84 -12.59
N GLY A 102 23.40 -4.95 -11.29
CA GLY A 102 22.07 -5.04 -10.68
C GLY A 102 21.18 -3.84 -11.00
N SER A 103 21.73 -2.63 -11.01
CA SER A 103 21.03 -1.41 -11.43
C SER A 103 20.68 -1.42 -12.92
N ILE A 104 21.59 -1.86 -13.77
CA ILE A 104 21.34 -2.00 -15.23
C ILE A 104 20.22 -3.00 -15.48
N LEU A 105 20.27 -4.16 -14.80
CA LEU A 105 19.24 -5.21 -14.93
C LEU A 105 17.88 -4.75 -14.43
N MET A 106 17.83 -3.99 -13.33
CA MET A 106 16.57 -3.46 -12.78
C MET A 106 15.89 -2.49 -13.76
N ARG A 107 16.67 -1.62 -14.42
CA ARG A 107 16.15 -0.73 -15.47
C ARG A 107 15.61 -1.53 -16.66
N SER A 108 16.39 -2.50 -17.13
CA SER A 108 15.97 -3.35 -18.24
C SER A 108 14.72 -4.14 -17.92
N PHE A 109 14.60 -4.63 -16.67
CA PHE A 109 13.43 -5.37 -16.20
C PHE A 109 12.16 -4.51 -16.26
N PHE A 110 12.14 -3.33 -15.61
CA PHE A 110 10.95 -2.49 -15.59
C PHE A 110 10.58 -1.93 -16.97
N TYR A 111 11.59 -1.60 -17.78
CA TYR A 111 11.35 -1.22 -19.17
C TYR A 111 10.67 -2.35 -19.94
N SER A 112 11.23 -3.56 -19.90
CA SER A 112 10.69 -4.72 -20.61
C SER A 112 9.32 -5.14 -20.07
N LEU A 113 9.11 -5.06 -18.75
CA LEU A 113 7.82 -5.34 -18.12
C LEU A 113 6.73 -4.43 -18.71
N GLY A 114 7.04 -3.13 -18.90
CA GLY A 114 6.10 -2.19 -19.50
C GLY A 114 5.70 -2.53 -20.94
N GLU A 115 6.51 -3.31 -21.66
CA GLU A 115 6.26 -3.74 -23.05
C GLU A 115 5.58 -5.11 -23.15
N THR A 116 5.36 -5.81 -22.02
CA THR A 116 4.66 -7.11 -22.04
C THR A 116 3.15 -6.94 -22.14
N GLU A 117 2.48 -7.91 -22.77
CA GLU A 117 1.02 -7.95 -22.88
C GLU A 117 0.34 -8.26 -21.53
N VAL A 118 1.03 -9.02 -20.67
CA VAL A 118 0.53 -9.43 -19.36
C VAL A 118 1.30 -8.70 -18.27
N LEU A 119 0.63 -7.83 -17.54
CA LEU A 119 1.20 -7.06 -16.45
C LEU A 119 0.82 -7.64 -15.09
N PRO A 120 1.66 -7.50 -14.05
CA PRO A 120 1.28 -7.83 -12.69
C PRO A 120 0.16 -6.87 -12.25
N ARG A 121 -0.75 -7.37 -11.42
CA ARG A 121 -1.79 -6.51 -10.83
C ARG A 121 -1.18 -5.45 -9.91
N ARG A 122 -0.13 -5.86 -9.16
CA ARG A 122 0.52 -4.98 -8.17
C ARG A 122 2.02 -5.15 -8.20
N VAL A 123 2.70 -4.06 -7.89
CA VAL A 123 4.13 -4.04 -7.57
C VAL A 123 4.30 -3.50 -6.16
N LEU A 124 4.85 -4.31 -5.26
CA LEU A 124 5.06 -4.00 -3.85
C LEU A 124 6.55 -3.73 -3.62
N PHE A 125 6.88 -2.56 -3.11
CA PHE A 125 8.25 -2.16 -2.83
C PHE A 125 8.53 -2.15 -1.33
N ILE A 126 9.56 -2.88 -0.91
CA ILE A 126 10.03 -2.92 0.48
C ILE A 126 11.54 -2.75 0.54
N ASN A 127 12.07 -2.49 1.75
CA ASN A 127 13.49 -2.28 1.98
C ASN A 127 14.07 -1.24 0.99
N SER A 128 15.27 -1.45 0.45
CA SER A 128 15.88 -0.50 -0.51
C SER A 128 15.11 -0.41 -1.85
N GLY A 129 14.23 -1.36 -2.15
CA GLY A 129 13.34 -1.29 -3.32
C GLY A 129 12.48 -0.02 -3.36
N VAL A 130 12.11 0.58 -2.21
CA VAL A 130 11.31 1.82 -2.17
C VAL A 130 12.01 3.00 -2.84
N GLN A 131 13.36 2.98 -2.94
CA GLN A 131 14.13 4.00 -3.63
C GLN A 131 13.75 4.11 -5.12
N LEU A 132 13.33 3.00 -5.71
CA LEU A 132 12.92 2.95 -7.12
C LEU A 132 11.65 3.79 -7.40
N CYS A 133 10.82 4.00 -6.40
CA CYS A 133 9.60 4.81 -6.50
C CYS A 133 9.82 6.32 -6.27
N CYS A 134 11.07 6.72 -5.95
CA CYS A 134 11.39 8.07 -5.49
C CYS A 134 12.07 8.91 -6.56
N GLN A 135 12.08 10.22 -6.32
CA GLN A 135 12.74 11.20 -7.17
C GLN A 135 14.20 10.81 -7.47
N GLY A 136 14.59 10.86 -8.74
CA GLY A 136 15.93 10.51 -9.21
C GLY A 136 16.12 9.02 -9.50
N SER A 137 15.09 8.21 -9.35
CA SER A 137 15.15 6.79 -9.72
C SER A 137 15.29 6.59 -11.22
N PRO A 138 16.20 5.70 -11.68
CA PRO A 138 16.38 5.42 -13.10
C PRO A 138 15.22 4.62 -13.73
N VAL A 139 14.26 4.15 -12.95
CA VAL A 139 13.09 3.38 -13.41
C VAL A 139 11.78 4.14 -13.26
N LEU A 140 11.82 5.39 -12.80
CA LEU A 140 10.62 6.16 -12.44
C LEU A 140 9.64 6.26 -13.61
N ASP A 141 10.12 6.59 -14.82
CA ASP A 141 9.27 6.71 -16.00
C ASP A 141 8.58 5.39 -16.36
N SER A 142 9.31 4.26 -16.20
CA SER A 142 8.72 2.92 -16.40
C SER A 142 7.64 2.61 -15.37
N LEU A 143 7.83 2.99 -14.10
CA LEU A 143 6.83 2.81 -13.06
C LEU A 143 5.58 3.65 -13.31
N LEU A 144 5.73 4.92 -13.69
CA LEU A 144 4.61 5.79 -14.05
C LEU A 144 3.83 5.24 -15.27
N THR A 145 4.55 4.66 -16.24
CA THR A 145 3.93 3.98 -17.39
C THR A 145 3.10 2.76 -16.95
N LEU A 146 3.61 1.97 -15.99
CA LEU A 146 2.87 0.83 -15.42
C LEU A 146 1.61 1.28 -14.67
N GLU A 147 1.68 2.37 -13.92
CA GLU A 147 0.49 2.95 -13.25
C GLU A 147 -0.56 3.39 -14.27
N GLN A 148 -0.16 4.07 -15.34
CA GLN A 148 -1.07 4.46 -16.43
C GLN A 148 -1.73 3.25 -17.10
N LYS A 149 -1.07 2.10 -17.13
CA LYS A 149 -1.60 0.82 -17.61
C LYS A 149 -2.43 0.06 -16.55
N GLY A 150 -2.69 0.66 -15.38
CA GLY A 150 -3.55 0.10 -14.34
C GLY A 150 -2.84 -0.81 -13.33
N VAL A 151 -1.51 -0.85 -13.31
CA VAL A 151 -0.74 -1.56 -12.29
C VAL A 151 -0.72 -0.74 -10.99
N GLU A 152 -1.13 -1.34 -9.89
CA GLU A 152 -1.08 -0.70 -8.57
C GLU A 152 0.33 -0.77 -7.99
N ILE A 153 0.93 0.38 -7.69
CA ILE A 153 2.28 0.51 -7.12
C ILE A 153 2.18 0.92 -5.67
N LEU A 154 2.77 0.11 -4.77
CA LEU A 154 2.70 0.31 -3.34
C LEU A 154 4.10 0.28 -2.72
N ALA A 155 4.47 1.34 -2.00
CA ALA A 155 5.75 1.48 -1.31
C ALA A 155 5.57 1.42 0.22
N CYS A 156 6.38 0.61 0.90
CA CYS A 156 6.34 0.44 2.35
C CYS A 156 6.70 1.73 3.07
N GLY A 157 5.76 2.27 3.87
CA GLY A 157 5.94 3.52 4.62
C GLY A 157 7.11 3.47 5.60
N THR A 158 7.25 2.37 6.37
CA THR A 158 8.39 2.19 7.28
C THR A 158 9.74 2.24 6.56
N CYS A 159 9.82 1.69 5.34
CA CYS A 159 11.04 1.72 4.56
C CYS A 159 11.33 3.13 4.02
N LEU A 160 10.28 3.84 3.55
CA LEU A 160 10.41 5.23 3.12
C LEU A 160 10.85 6.14 4.26
N ASP A 161 10.32 5.94 5.47
CA ASP A 161 10.72 6.69 6.67
C ASP A 161 12.18 6.40 7.04
N TYR A 162 12.59 5.13 7.02
CA TYR A 162 13.97 4.73 7.33
C TYR A 162 15.01 5.36 6.39
N TYR A 163 14.69 5.44 5.09
CA TYR A 163 15.57 6.04 4.08
C TYR A 163 15.35 7.55 3.90
N HIS A 164 14.47 8.20 4.68
CA HIS A 164 14.12 9.62 4.57
C HIS A 164 13.64 10.01 3.16
N LEU A 165 12.79 9.17 2.56
CA LEU A 165 12.33 9.29 1.17
C LEU A 165 10.83 9.57 1.03
N LYS A 166 10.07 9.70 2.12
CA LYS A 166 8.62 9.84 2.09
C LYS A 166 8.17 11.03 1.25
N GLU A 167 8.83 12.18 1.41
CA GLU A 167 8.55 13.41 0.66
C GLU A 167 9.05 13.37 -0.80
N LYS A 168 9.83 12.35 -1.15
CA LYS A 168 10.40 12.15 -2.49
C LYS A 168 9.70 11.06 -3.29
N LEU A 169 8.63 10.48 -2.76
CA LEU A 169 7.84 9.47 -3.47
C LEU A 169 7.19 10.11 -4.71
N CYS A 170 7.45 9.54 -5.88
CA CYS A 170 6.95 10.04 -7.17
C CYS A 170 6.07 9.04 -7.91
N ALA A 171 6.23 7.74 -7.66
CA ALA A 171 5.39 6.70 -8.24
C ALA A 171 4.75 5.86 -7.13
N GLY A 172 3.50 5.52 -7.31
CA GLY A 172 2.74 4.72 -6.37
C GLY A 172 2.23 5.46 -5.14
N SER A 173 1.75 4.68 -4.19
CA SER A 173 1.25 5.17 -2.92
C SER A 173 1.94 4.47 -1.74
N VAL A 174 1.96 5.18 -0.60
CA VAL A 174 2.53 4.63 0.64
C VAL A 174 1.58 3.59 1.21
N THR A 175 2.11 2.42 1.58
CA THR A 175 1.37 1.34 2.22
C THR A 175 2.05 0.88 3.52
N ASN A 176 1.45 -0.08 4.21
CA ASN A 176 1.98 -0.68 5.43
C ASN A 176 2.23 -2.19 5.24
N MET A 177 2.96 -2.80 6.18
CA MET A 177 3.31 -4.22 6.11
C MET A 177 2.09 -5.14 6.15
N TYR A 178 1.04 -4.78 6.86
CA TYR A 178 -0.18 -5.58 6.92
C TYR A 178 -0.84 -5.69 5.54
N THR A 179 -1.03 -4.56 4.86
CA THR A 179 -1.58 -4.51 3.49
C THR A 179 -0.68 -5.26 2.49
N ILE A 180 0.65 -5.14 2.65
CA ILE A 180 1.59 -5.92 1.82
C ILE A 180 1.36 -7.41 1.99
N ILE A 181 1.27 -7.90 3.23
CA ILE A 181 1.01 -9.32 3.52
C ILE A 181 -0.33 -9.76 2.93
N GLU A 182 -1.40 -8.95 3.07
CA GLU A 182 -2.70 -9.30 2.48
C GLU A 182 -2.60 -9.49 0.97
N HIS A 183 -1.92 -8.59 0.27
CA HIS A 183 -1.75 -8.70 -1.18
C HIS A 183 -0.90 -9.91 -1.57
N LEU A 184 0.14 -10.23 -0.81
CA LEU A 184 0.97 -11.41 -1.06
C LEU A 184 0.18 -12.71 -0.84
N MET A 185 -0.62 -12.79 0.22
CA MET A 185 -1.40 -14.00 0.55
C MET A 185 -2.60 -14.20 -0.38
N ALA A 186 -3.16 -13.13 -0.94
CA ALA A 186 -4.26 -13.19 -1.89
C ALA A 186 -3.81 -13.41 -3.35
N ALA A 187 -2.50 -13.31 -3.63
CA ALA A 187 -1.97 -13.47 -4.98
C ALA A 187 -1.96 -14.92 -5.42
N GLU A 188 -2.34 -15.19 -6.69
CA GLU A 188 -2.14 -16.51 -7.32
C GLU A 188 -0.66 -16.83 -7.51
N LYS A 189 0.13 -15.79 -7.81
CA LYS A 189 1.57 -15.89 -8.06
C LYS A 189 2.30 -14.66 -7.55
N VAL A 190 3.31 -14.89 -6.74
CA VAL A 190 4.24 -13.84 -6.31
C VAL A 190 5.59 -14.05 -6.99
N ILE A 191 6.11 -12.99 -7.62
CA ILE A 191 7.46 -12.95 -8.17
C ILE A 191 8.26 -11.99 -7.28
N THR A 192 9.40 -12.46 -6.75
CA THR A 192 10.27 -11.65 -5.89
C THR A 192 11.56 -11.29 -6.62
N LEU A 193 11.92 -10.00 -6.60
CA LEU A 193 13.17 -9.43 -7.11
C LEU A 193 14.08 -9.00 -5.98
#